data_ded2c972f657e3e7ba718019032e1bbe
#
_entry.id   ded2c972f657e3e7ba718019032e1bbe
#
_cell.length_a   1.000
_cell.length_b   1.000
_cell.length_c   1.000
_cell.angle_alpha   90.00
_cell.angle_beta   90.00
_cell.angle_gamma   90.00
#
_symmetry.space_group_name_H-M   'P 1'
#
loop_
_entity.id
_entity.type
_entity.pdbx_description
1 polymer ?
#
loop_
_entity_poly.entity_id
_entity_poly.type
_entity_poly.pdbx_seq_one_letter_code
_entity_poly.pdbx_strand_id
1 'polypeptide(L)'
;ELFKTSGKYINRISEFANELNLKINGNKVTFVKNRNINYTNQCYYKCGFCGFSKGPKSLDLKEVPYSLDSKEVVERSKEAYESGASEVCLQGGIHPNYTGEFYLNLVKEIKQEIPDMHIHGFTPLEIWQGAETINKSIEDYLVMLKDAGLNTLPGTAAEILDDRIRKYL
;
A
#
# COMPACT_ATOMS: atom_id res chain seq x y z
N GLU A 1 -8.88 6.38 -27.26
CA GLU A 1 -8.11 6.74 -28.47
C GLU A 1 -6.65 7.03 -28.17
N LEU A 2 -6.30 7.75 -27.09
CA LEU A 2 -4.91 8.05 -26.72
C LEU A 2 -4.04 6.79 -26.63
N PHE A 3 -4.55 5.72 -26.02
CA PHE A 3 -3.82 4.44 -25.88
C PHE A 3 -3.56 3.68 -27.21
N LYS A 4 -4.19 4.14 -28.29
CA LYS A 4 -3.96 3.58 -29.65
C LYS A 4 -2.97 4.42 -30.45
N THR A 5 -2.48 5.50 -29.87
CA THR A 5 -1.57 6.44 -30.53
C THR A 5 -0.16 5.88 -30.58
N SER A 6 0.51 6.02 -31.71
CA SER A 6 1.87 5.56 -31.92
C SER A 6 2.69 6.56 -32.75
N GLY A 7 4.01 6.33 -32.81
CA GLY A 7 4.92 7.13 -33.61
C GLY A 7 4.99 8.59 -33.18
N LYS A 8 5.08 9.50 -34.16
CA LYS A 8 5.22 10.97 -33.93
C LYS A 8 4.12 11.62 -33.09
N TYR A 9 2.96 10.99 -33.01
CA TYR A 9 1.84 11.56 -32.24
C TYR A 9 2.03 11.37 -30.73
N ILE A 10 2.85 10.41 -30.28
CA ILE A 10 3.21 10.26 -28.85
C ILE A 10 3.92 11.52 -28.36
N ASN A 11 4.82 12.09 -29.14
CA ASN A 11 5.53 13.32 -28.76
C ASN A 11 4.56 14.48 -28.52
N ARG A 12 3.54 14.63 -29.39
CA ARG A 12 2.50 15.66 -29.20
C ARG A 12 1.70 15.48 -27.93
N ILE A 13 1.39 14.23 -27.56
CA ILE A 13 0.71 13.92 -26.28
C ILE A 13 1.60 14.30 -25.11
N SER A 14 2.90 13.97 -25.19
CA SER A 14 3.89 14.30 -24.15
C SER A 14 4.08 15.82 -24.02
N GLU A 15 4.18 16.53 -25.13
CA GLU A 15 4.27 18.01 -25.16
C GLU A 15 3.05 18.63 -24.48
N PHE A 16 1.85 18.23 -24.87
CA PHE A 16 0.61 18.73 -24.27
C PHE A 16 0.51 18.40 -22.77
N ALA A 17 0.88 17.19 -22.37
CA ALA A 17 0.91 16.80 -20.97
C ALA A 17 1.91 17.65 -20.16
N ASN A 18 3.07 17.94 -20.74
CA ASN A 18 4.07 18.83 -20.13
C ASN A 18 3.58 20.28 -20.01
N GLU A 19 2.95 20.82 -21.06
CA GLU A 19 2.35 22.17 -21.01
C GLU A 19 1.27 22.25 -19.92
N LEU A 20 0.41 21.23 -19.82
CA LEU A 20 -0.62 21.16 -18.78
C LEU A 20 0.01 21.08 -17.37
N ASN A 21 1.04 20.26 -17.22
CA ASN A 21 1.77 20.15 -15.96
C ASN A 21 2.40 21.49 -15.56
N LEU A 22 3.08 22.17 -16.49
CA LEU A 22 3.68 23.48 -16.24
C LEU A 22 2.64 24.53 -15.87
N LYS A 23 1.48 24.50 -16.50
CA LYS A 23 0.38 25.41 -16.21
C LYS A 23 -0.21 25.20 -14.79
N ILE A 24 -0.28 23.96 -14.32
CA ILE A 24 -0.87 23.61 -13.02
C ILE A 24 0.14 23.71 -11.90
N ASN A 25 1.33 23.15 -12.08
CA ASN A 25 2.33 22.93 -11.04
C ASN A 25 3.56 23.83 -11.14
N GLY A 26 3.71 24.56 -12.27
CA GLY A 26 4.93 25.31 -12.56
C GLY A 26 6.13 24.38 -12.76
N ASN A 27 7.32 24.89 -12.47
CA ASN A 27 8.59 24.14 -12.60
C ASN A 27 8.96 23.36 -11.32
N LYS A 28 8.02 23.21 -10.38
CA LYS A 28 8.31 22.48 -9.14
C LYS A 28 8.32 20.98 -9.39
N VAL A 29 9.37 20.33 -8.94
CA VAL A 29 9.47 18.88 -8.82
C VAL A 29 9.41 18.54 -7.35
N THR A 30 8.46 17.71 -6.96
CA THR A 30 8.29 17.22 -5.59
C THR A 30 8.68 15.76 -5.51
N PHE A 31 9.19 15.36 -4.36
CA PHE A 31 9.47 13.95 -4.05
C PHE A 31 9.10 13.66 -2.60
N VAL A 32 8.83 12.41 -2.32
CA VAL A 32 8.59 11.92 -0.95
C VAL A 32 9.74 10.99 -0.58
N LYS A 33 10.38 11.24 0.55
CA LYS A 33 11.32 10.30 1.14
C LYS A 33 10.53 9.37 2.02
N ASN A 34 10.37 8.13 1.59
CA ASN A 34 9.61 7.12 2.32
C ASN A 34 10.44 5.88 2.63
N ARG A 35 9.91 5.06 3.53
CA ARG A 35 10.38 3.69 3.78
C ARG A 35 9.21 2.73 3.61
N ASN A 36 9.39 1.74 2.73
CA ASN A 36 8.45 0.64 2.62
C ASN A 36 8.69 -0.38 3.75
N ILE A 37 7.64 -0.71 4.49
CA ILE A 37 7.67 -1.68 5.58
C ILE A 37 6.62 -2.75 5.27
N ASN A 38 7.06 -3.87 4.72
CA ASN A 38 6.23 -5.04 4.55
C ASN A 38 6.22 -5.81 5.87
N TYR A 39 5.15 -5.69 6.64
CA TYR A 39 5.09 -6.26 7.99
C TYR A 39 4.83 -7.78 8.00
N THR A 40 4.37 -8.36 6.89
CA THR A 40 4.26 -9.81 6.73
C THR A 40 4.24 -10.21 5.25
N ASN A 41 4.85 -11.31 4.91
CA ASN A 41 4.72 -11.96 3.61
C ASN A 41 3.74 -13.15 3.66
N GLN A 42 3.18 -13.47 4.82
CA GLN A 42 2.18 -14.52 4.96
C GLN A 42 0.85 -14.04 4.38
N CYS A 43 0.32 -14.81 3.42
CA CYS A 43 -0.92 -14.48 2.73
C CYS A 43 -1.67 -15.76 2.39
N TYR A 44 -2.97 -15.82 2.70
CA TYR A 44 -3.79 -16.98 2.33
C TYR A 44 -4.35 -16.89 0.90
N TYR A 45 -4.31 -15.72 0.27
CA TYR A 45 -4.57 -15.59 -1.15
C TYR A 45 -3.39 -16.16 -1.95
N LYS A 46 -3.71 -16.92 -2.98
CA LYS A 46 -2.71 -17.58 -3.84
C LYS A 46 -2.73 -16.95 -5.24
N CYS A 47 -2.49 -15.66 -5.32
CA CYS A 47 -2.44 -14.96 -6.60
C CYS A 47 -1.31 -15.54 -7.46
N GLY A 48 -1.65 -15.98 -8.67
CA GLY A 48 -0.74 -16.72 -9.54
C GLY A 48 0.51 -15.93 -9.98
N PHE A 49 0.46 -14.60 -9.92
CA PHE A 49 1.57 -13.71 -10.29
C PHE A 49 2.39 -13.20 -9.09
N CYS A 50 1.93 -13.43 -7.86
CA CYS A 50 2.55 -12.84 -6.68
C CYS A 50 3.78 -13.63 -6.22
N GLY A 51 4.96 -13.07 -6.48
CA GLY A 51 6.23 -13.62 -5.98
C GLY A 51 6.52 -13.34 -4.50
N PHE A 52 5.73 -12.45 -3.86
CA PHE A 52 5.93 -12.01 -2.49
C PHE A 52 5.23 -12.91 -1.46
N SER A 53 4.00 -13.34 -1.76
CA SER A 53 3.18 -14.06 -0.80
C SER A 53 3.71 -15.45 -0.47
N LYS A 54 3.73 -15.78 0.82
CA LYS A 54 4.10 -17.09 1.35
C LYS A 54 2.94 -17.68 2.14
N GLY A 55 2.62 -18.93 1.83
CA GLY A 55 1.69 -19.70 2.65
C GLY A 55 2.43 -20.44 3.75
N PRO A 56 1.70 -21.00 4.75
CA PRO A 56 2.31 -21.76 5.84
C PRO A 56 3.12 -22.99 5.38
N LYS A 57 2.92 -23.43 4.13
CA LYS A 57 3.54 -24.63 3.54
C LYS A 57 4.38 -24.31 2.29
N SER A 58 4.67 -23.06 2.00
CA SER A 58 5.45 -22.69 0.80
C SER A 58 6.95 -22.81 1.07
N LEU A 59 7.41 -24.05 1.27
CA LEU A 59 8.80 -24.36 1.56
C LEU A 59 9.76 -24.11 0.37
N ASP A 60 9.23 -23.97 -0.85
CA ASP A 60 10.04 -23.86 -2.07
C ASP A 60 10.25 -22.42 -2.55
N LEU A 61 9.89 -21.43 -1.76
CA LEU A 61 10.01 -20.04 -2.14
C LEU A 61 11.25 -19.40 -1.52
N LYS A 62 11.84 -18.45 -2.22
CA LYS A 62 13.14 -17.81 -1.92
C LYS A 62 13.24 -17.17 -0.52
N GLU A 63 12.13 -16.94 0.17
CA GLU A 63 12.09 -16.31 1.48
C GLU A 63 11.28 -17.13 2.47
N VAL A 64 11.68 -17.12 3.72
CA VAL A 64 10.95 -17.76 4.83
C VAL A 64 9.71 -16.91 5.16
N PRO A 65 8.56 -17.54 5.49
CA PRO A 65 7.40 -16.81 6.02
C PRO A 65 7.78 -16.03 7.28
N TYR A 66 7.37 -14.76 7.35
CA TYR A 66 7.60 -13.90 8.51
C TYR A 66 6.37 -13.05 8.83
N SER A 67 6.30 -12.60 10.05
CA SER A 67 5.41 -11.54 10.54
C SER A 67 6.18 -10.70 11.55
N LEU A 68 6.24 -9.40 11.32
CA LEU A 68 6.78 -8.44 12.27
C LEU A 68 5.72 -8.17 13.34
N ASP A 69 6.13 -8.03 14.57
CA ASP A 69 5.24 -7.49 15.59
C ASP A 69 5.07 -5.97 15.43
N SER A 70 4.08 -5.40 16.08
CA SER A 70 3.80 -3.96 15.96
C SER A 70 4.96 -3.10 16.47
N LYS A 71 5.66 -3.55 17.50
CA LYS A 71 6.82 -2.84 18.05
C LYS A 71 7.95 -2.72 17.03
N GLU A 72 8.23 -3.80 16.30
CA GLU A 72 9.23 -3.77 15.24
C GLU A 72 8.83 -2.86 14.08
N VAL A 73 7.54 -2.83 13.70
CA VAL A 73 7.06 -1.92 12.68
C VAL A 73 7.19 -0.46 13.13
N VAL A 74 6.84 -0.16 14.38
CA VAL A 74 7.00 1.17 14.99
C VAL A 74 8.48 1.57 15.01
N GLU A 75 9.38 0.68 15.44
CA GLU A 75 10.81 0.96 15.48
C GLU A 75 11.38 1.26 14.10
N ARG A 76 11.04 0.46 13.09
CA ARG A 76 11.43 0.75 11.70
C ARG A 76 10.86 2.07 11.19
N SER A 77 9.70 2.49 11.68
CA SER A 77 9.12 3.78 11.35
C SER A 77 9.89 4.93 12.00
N LYS A 78 10.35 4.75 13.26
CA LYS A 78 11.24 5.71 13.95
C LYS A 78 12.58 5.87 13.22
N GLU A 79 13.24 4.75 12.89
CA GLU A 79 14.48 4.77 12.12
C GLU A 79 14.32 5.52 10.78
N ALA A 80 13.18 5.33 10.11
CA ALA A 80 12.88 6.04 8.88
C ALA A 80 12.76 7.55 9.12
N TYR A 81 12.01 7.95 10.17
CA TYR A 81 11.83 9.35 10.55
C TYR A 81 13.14 10.02 10.91
N GLU A 82 13.96 9.39 11.74
CA GLU A 82 15.29 9.87 12.13
C GLU A 82 16.23 10.02 10.91
N SER A 83 16.05 9.15 9.91
CA SER A 83 16.74 9.25 8.62
C SER A 83 16.16 10.32 7.69
N GLY A 84 15.15 11.08 8.14
CA GLY A 84 14.51 12.17 7.42
C GLY A 84 13.40 11.72 6.46
N ALA A 85 12.85 10.53 6.62
CA ALA A 85 11.65 10.15 5.89
C ALA A 85 10.43 10.89 6.45
N SER A 86 9.56 11.35 5.55
CA SER A 86 8.27 11.97 5.90
C SER A 86 7.10 10.98 5.81
N GLU A 87 7.33 9.81 5.25
CA GLU A 87 6.31 8.81 4.98
C GLU A 87 6.82 7.40 5.24
N VAL A 88 5.94 6.54 5.75
CA VAL A 88 6.09 5.09 5.69
C VAL A 88 5.00 4.48 4.83
N CYS A 89 5.39 3.53 3.98
CA CYS A 89 4.46 2.75 3.17
C CYS A 89 4.28 1.37 3.82
N LEU A 90 3.07 1.08 4.30
CA LEU A 90 2.73 -0.14 5.01
C LEU A 90 1.90 -1.06 4.12
N GLN A 91 2.41 -2.22 3.82
CA GLN A 91 1.73 -3.26 3.06
C GLN A 91 2.13 -4.64 3.58
N GLY A 92 1.22 -5.60 3.47
CA GLY A 92 1.50 -6.98 3.85
C GLY A 92 0.70 -7.99 3.05
N GLY A 93 1.02 -9.25 3.24
CA GLY A 93 0.14 -10.33 2.84
C GLY A 93 -1.15 -10.31 3.67
N ILE A 94 -2.23 -10.90 3.12
CA ILE A 94 -3.47 -11.04 3.86
C ILE A 94 -3.30 -12.20 4.85
N HIS A 95 -2.87 -11.83 6.05
CA HIS A 95 -2.57 -12.79 7.11
C HIS A 95 -3.86 -13.36 7.71
N PRO A 96 -3.98 -14.69 7.89
CA PRO A 96 -5.22 -15.30 8.34
C PRO A 96 -5.69 -14.86 9.74
N ASN A 97 -4.78 -14.39 10.57
CA ASN A 97 -5.07 -13.98 11.95
C ASN A 97 -5.15 -12.46 12.15
N TYR A 98 -4.93 -11.65 11.09
CA TYR A 98 -5.05 -10.20 11.21
C TYR A 98 -6.50 -9.78 11.04
N THR A 99 -6.94 -8.94 11.96
CA THR A 99 -8.28 -8.36 11.98
C THR A 99 -8.21 -6.85 11.75
N GLY A 100 -9.35 -6.21 11.57
CA GLY A 100 -9.41 -4.75 11.48
C GLY A 100 -8.78 -4.03 12.66
N GLU A 101 -8.82 -4.63 13.85
CA GLU A 101 -8.19 -4.08 15.05
C GLU A 101 -6.66 -4.06 14.93
N PHE A 102 -6.06 -5.06 14.28
CA PHE A 102 -4.61 -5.06 14.05
C PHE A 102 -4.16 -3.82 13.28
N TYR A 103 -4.81 -3.50 12.18
CA TYR A 103 -4.45 -2.34 11.35
C TYR A 103 -4.71 -1.02 12.07
N LEU A 104 -5.84 -0.91 12.79
CA LEU A 104 -6.15 0.27 13.60
C LEU A 104 -5.11 0.53 14.68
N ASN A 105 -4.73 -0.51 15.40
CA ASN A 105 -3.76 -0.40 16.49
C ASN A 105 -2.37 -0.04 15.95
N LEU A 106 -1.96 -0.66 14.85
CA LEU A 106 -0.67 -0.34 14.21
C LEU A 106 -0.57 1.14 13.80
N VAL A 107 -1.64 1.70 13.20
CA VAL A 107 -1.69 3.12 12.86
C VAL A 107 -1.59 3.99 14.12
N LYS A 108 -2.35 3.67 15.17
CA LYS A 108 -2.33 4.41 16.43
C LYS A 108 -0.96 4.39 17.09
N GLU A 109 -0.32 3.22 17.17
CA GLU A 109 1.00 3.07 17.78
C GLU A 109 2.06 3.89 17.04
N ILE A 110 2.06 3.88 15.70
CA ILE A 110 2.97 4.72 14.92
C ILE A 110 2.69 6.20 15.18
N LYS A 111 1.43 6.63 15.20
CA LYS A 111 1.06 8.03 15.42
C LYS A 111 1.33 8.52 16.85
N GLN A 112 1.27 7.64 17.83
CA GLN A 112 1.66 7.96 19.21
C GLN A 112 3.14 8.28 19.32
N GLU A 113 3.98 7.53 18.62
CA GLU A 113 5.44 7.68 18.67
C GLU A 113 5.96 8.76 17.70
N ILE A 114 5.31 8.89 16.55
CA ILE A 114 5.71 9.82 15.47
C ILE A 114 4.46 10.51 14.90
N PRO A 115 3.92 11.52 15.57
CA PRO A 115 2.66 12.19 15.18
C PRO A 115 2.67 12.74 13.75
N ASP A 116 3.83 13.23 13.31
CA ASP A 116 4.00 13.88 11.99
C ASP A 116 4.25 12.89 10.83
N MET A 117 4.47 11.60 11.12
CA MET A 117 4.71 10.60 10.09
C MET A 117 3.47 10.44 9.19
N HIS A 118 3.63 10.66 7.88
CA HIS A 118 2.60 10.29 6.93
C HIS A 118 2.53 8.76 6.80
N ILE A 119 1.36 8.20 7.04
CA ILE A 119 1.11 6.77 6.89
C ILE A 119 0.38 6.54 5.58
N HIS A 120 1.10 5.96 4.61
CA HIS A 120 0.58 5.45 3.36
C HIS A 120 0.39 3.94 3.50
N GLY A 121 -0.76 3.50 3.86
CA GLY A 121 -0.99 2.11 4.27
C GLY A 121 -2.34 1.62 3.89
N PHE A 122 -2.38 0.55 3.73
CA PHE A 122 -2.87 -0.79 3.48
C PHE A 122 -3.50 -0.88 2.09
N THR A 123 -3.41 -2.04 1.48
CA THR A 123 -4.04 -2.30 0.18
C THR A 123 -5.57 -2.32 0.30
N PRO A 124 -6.32 -2.07 -0.77
CA PRO A 124 -7.79 -2.21 -0.75
C PRO A 124 -8.26 -3.57 -0.23
N LEU A 125 -7.50 -4.63 -0.48
CA LEU A 125 -7.84 -5.97 0.00
C LEU A 125 -7.65 -6.11 1.52
N GLU A 126 -6.59 -5.52 2.10
CA GLU A 126 -6.37 -5.45 3.54
C GLU A 126 -7.48 -4.65 4.23
N ILE A 127 -7.91 -3.54 3.62
CA ILE A 127 -9.03 -2.72 4.12
C ILE A 127 -10.34 -3.52 4.11
N TRP A 128 -10.64 -4.15 2.98
CA TRP A 128 -11.86 -4.95 2.85
C TRP A 128 -11.91 -6.06 3.90
N GLN A 129 -10.85 -6.83 4.02
CA GLN A 129 -10.78 -7.91 4.99
C GLN A 129 -10.79 -7.40 6.44
N GLY A 130 -10.06 -6.31 6.71
CA GLY A 130 -10.09 -5.68 8.02
C GLY A 130 -11.50 -5.32 8.44
N ALA A 131 -12.27 -4.68 7.57
CA ALA A 131 -13.68 -4.32 7.80
C ALA A 131 -14.54 -5.56 8.08
N GLU A 132 -14.45 -6.60 7.24
CA GLU A 132 -15.19 -7.85 7.39
C GLU A 132 -14.93 -8.55 8.73
N THR A 133 -13.65 -8.57 9.16
CA THR A 133 -13.25 -9.28 10.40
C THR A 133 -13.78 -8.63 11.69
N ILE A 134 -14.20 -7.37 11.63
CA ILE A 134 -14.78 -6.63 12.76
C ILE A 134 -16.24 -6.23 12.53
N ASN A 135 -16.88 -6.81 11.50
CA ASN A 135 -18.28 -6.54 11.14
C ASN A 135 -18.59 -5.04 10.93
N LYS A 136 -17.75 -4.34 10.19
CA LYS A 136 -17.94 -2.95 9.81
C LYS A 136 -18.15 -2.81 8.32
N SER A 137 -18.87 -1.75 7.92
CA SER A 137 -18.84 -1.33 6.52
C SER A 137 -17.45 -0.82 6.14
N ILE A 138 -17.10 -0.88 4.86
CA ILE A 138 -15.83 -0.32 4.37
C ILE A 138 -15.77 1.17 4.69
N GLU A 139 -16.88 1.90 4.55
CA GLU A 139 -16.98 3.33 4.82
C GLU A 139 -16.68 3.63 6.30
N ASP A 140 -17.35 2.95 7.23
CA ASP A 140 -17.11 3.12 8.66
C ASP A 140 -15.68 2.80 9.04
N TYR A 141 -15.15 1.71 8.47
CA TYR A 141 -13.79 1.28 8.76
C TYR A 141 -12.74 2.26 8.23
N LEU A 142 -12.95 2.84 7.05
CA LEU A 142 -12.08 3.91 6.53
C LEU A 142 -12.13 5.16 7.40
N VAL A 143 -13.30 5.51 7.95
CA VAL A 143 -13.41 6.61 8.91
C VAL A 143 -12.60 6.29 10.17
N MET A 144 -12.74 5.08 10.74
CA MET A 144 -11.97 4.66 11.91
C MET A 144 -10.46 4.71 11.67
N LEU A 145 -10.00 4.24 10.53
CA LEU A 145 -8.57 4.29 10.15
C LEU A 145 -8.07 5.72 9.96
N LYS A 146 -8.86 6.59 9.32
CA LYS A 146 -8.56 8.01 9.18
C LYS A 146 -8.45 8.69 10.54
N ASP A 147 -9.39 8.45 11.44
CA ASP A 147 -9.40 9.01 12.79
C ASP A 147 -8.22 8.47 13.63
N ALA A 148 -7.78 7.24 13.37
CA ALA A 148 -6.57 6.68 13.95
C ALA A 148 -5.28 7.34 13.42
N GLY A 149 -5.35 8.02 12.26
CA GLY A 149 -4.24 8.75 11.66
C GLY A 149 -3.71 8.20 10.34
N LEU A 150 -4.41 7.26 9.70
CA LEU A 150 -4.09 6.83 8.34
C LEU A 150 -4.31 7.98 7.36
N ASN A 151 -3.32 8.25 6.52
CA ASN A 151 -3.35 9.40 5.62
C ASN A 151 -3.79 9.04 4.20
N THR A 152 -3.19 8.01 3.61
CA THR A 152 -3.48 7.60 2.22
C THR A 152 -3.40 6.09 2.07
N LEU A 153 -4.00 5.58 1.00
CA LEU A 153 -4.02 4.15 0.65
C LEU A 153 -3.21 3.92 -0.64
N PRO A 154 -2.34 2.91 -0.71
CA PRO A 154 -1.76 2.47 -1.96
C PRO A 154 -2.80 1.82 -2.87
N GLY A 155 -2.70 2.07 -4.17
CA GLY A 155 -3.60 1.51 -5.18
C GLY A 155 -3.15 0.15 -5.72
N THR A 156 -2.64 -0.72 -4.88
CA THR A 156 -2.09 -2.02 -5.30
C THR A 156 -3.15 -3.05 -5.66
N ALA A 157 -2.74 -4.06 -6.41
CA ALA A 157 -3.53 -5.23 -6.84
C ALA A 157 -4.59 -4.96 -7.92
N ALA A 158 -4.50 -3.86 -8.64
CA ALA A 158 -5.38 -3.54 -9.76
C ALA A 158 -4.63 -3.52 -11.12
N GLU A 159 -3.64 -4.40 -11.29
CA GLU A 159 -2.75 -4.42 -12.45
C GLU A 159 -3.49 -4.69 -13.75
N ILE A 160 -4.54 -5.53 -13.71
CA ILE A 160 -5.38 -5.85 -14.85
C ILE A 160 -6.85 -5.81 -14.45
N LEU A 161 -7.64 -4.98 -15.13
CA LEU A 161 -9.09 -4.80 -14.89
C LEU A 161 -9.94 -5.52 -15.96
N ASP A 162 -9.48 -6.66 -16.46
CA ASP A 162 -10.21 -7.54 -17.38
C ASP A 162 -10.53 -8.87 -16.70
N ASP A 163 -11.81 -9.16 -16.49
CA ASP A 163 -12.26 -10.35 -15.75
C ASP A 163 -11.85 -11.68 -16.41
N ARG A 164 -11.67 -11.69 -17.73
CA ARG A 164 -11.20 -12.91 -18.44
C ARG A 164 -9.78 -13.24 -18.01
N ILE A 165 -8.93 -12.22 -17.85
CA ILE A 165 -7.54 -12.39 -17.44
C ILE A 165 -7.46 -12.64 -15.95
N ARG A 166 -8.25 -11.90 -15.14
CA ARG A 166 -8.24 -12.05 -13.68
C ARG A 166 -8.61 -13.45 -13.19
N LYS A 167 -9.34 -14.24 -14.00
CA LYS A 167 -9.64 -15.64 -13.68
C LYS A 167 -8.42 -16.55 -13.67
N TYR A 168 -7.32 -16.13 -14.28
CA TYR A 168 -6.05 -16.89 -14.32
C TYR A 168 -5.03 -16.39 -13.29
N LEU A 169 -5.33 -15.30 -12.62
CA LEU A 169 -4.48 -14.67 -11.61
C LEU A 169 -4.88 -15.08 -10.20
#